data_3281bb27c1950cfdfeef50d3fbec55a7
#
_entry.id   3281bb27c1950cfdfeef50d3fbec55a7
#
_cell.length_a   1.000
_cell.length_b   1.000
_cell.length_c   1.000
_cell.angle_alpha   90.00
_cell.angle_beta   90.00
_cell.angle_gamma   90.00
#
_symmetry.space_group_name_H-M   'P 1'
#
loop_
_entity.id
_entity.type
_entity.pdbx_description
1 polymer ?
#
loop_
_entity_poly.entity_id
_entity_poly.type
_entity_poly.pdbx_seq_one_letter_code
_entity_poly.pdbx_strand_id
1 'polypeptide(L)'
;EEIERMSDVDMMAANAVVRGWVDDWDTLTRNRGKNGYFLRRYNDGKWMLIQWDSDLTFGDSNAAFFGNLSGVRNYFDKPYVRQRVNYYLGKMINEYAATGPRMQTWFDLEEEASNSYGSNESTYTSWHNRRVSRARNEIGSALNASFNVTTGNGSSTSTSADTISLTGTSGWESFKIQVEGQPQAEYNFTNQTRWDLTGIRLRQGTNQLKVQAVDASGKVVGTETFRVNKTSNAAPILLLDSDPSSFNVDLTKGINIDAASSYDPEGNQLTYEWEISPTTGNSVSDLKASSIQASFGSPGLYNFTLKASDNDGKFTRITRE
;
A
#
# COMPACT_ATOMS: atom_id res chain seq x y z
N GLU A 1 -2.56 6.27 -6.71
CA GLU A 1 -1.69 7.28 -7.41
C GLU A 1 -2.45 8.06 -8.50
N GLU A 2 -3.02 7.40 -9.54
CA GLU A 2 -3.70 8.11 -10.64
C GLU A 2 -4.91 8.93 -10.16
N ILE A 3 -5.75 8.37 -9.30
CA ILE A 3 -6.89 9.07 -8.71
C ILE A 3 -6.44 10.29 -7.91
N GLU A 4 -5.39 10.13 -7.12
CA GLU A 4 -4.80 11.20 -6.30
C GLU A 4 -4.16 12.31 -7.15
N ARG A 5 -3.57 11.92 -8.27
CA ARG A 5 -3.01 12.86 -9.24
C ARG A 5 -4.09 13.67 -9.96
N MET A 6 -5.23 13.05 -10.24
CA MET A 6 -6.32 13.64 -11.02
C MET A 6 -7.37 14.38 -10.18
N SER A 7 -7.57 14.00 -8.91
CA SER A 7 -8.63 14.57 -8.08
C SER A 7 -8.15 14.99 -6.70
N ASP A 8 -8.79 15.99 -6.12
CA ASP A 8 -8.66 16.34 -4.72
C ASP A 8 -9.50 15.36 -3.88
N VAL A 9 -8.88 14.22 -3.56
CA VAL A 9 -9.53 13.10 -2.87
C VAL A 9 -10.06 13.52 -1.49
N ASP A 10 -9.33 14.40 -0.78
CA ASP A 10 -9.73 14.86 0.54
C ASP A 10 -11.00 15.70 0.46
N MET A 11 -11.03 16.65 -0.48
CA MET A 11 -12.22 17.46 -0.72
C MET A 11 -13.41 16.63 -1.19
N MET A 12 -13.18 15.67 -2.10
CA MET A 12 -14.21 14.75 -2.58
C MET A 12 -14.81 13.91 -1.43
N ALA A 13 -13.95 13.34 -0.59
CA ALA A 13 -14.36 12.50 0.54
C ALA A 13 -15.09 13.32 1.62
N ALA A 14 -14.55 14.46 2.01
CA ALA A 14 -15.18 15.34 3.00
C ALA A 14 -16.56 15.80 2.54
N ASN A 15 -16.66 16.23 1.29
CA ASN A 15 -17.90 16.65 0.66
C ASN A 15 -18.95 15.53 0.65
N ALA A 16 -18.56 14.32 0.19
CA ALA A 16 -19.46 13.17 0.16
C ALA A 16 -19.93 12.76 1.56
N VAL A 17 -19.07 12.85 2.57
CA VAL A 17 -19.41 12.53 3.96
C VAL A 17 -20.41 13.55 4.52
N VAL A 18 -20.17 14.84 4.35
CA VAL A 18 -21.09 15.89 4.85
C VAL A 18 -22.47 15.77 4.19
N ARG A 19 -22.50 15.64 2.87
CA ARG A 19 -23.76 15.46 2.13
C ARG A 19 -24.48 14.17 2.49
N GLY A 20 -23.72 13.08 2.65
CA GLY A 20 -24.25 11.83 3.16
C GLY A 20 -24.78 11.95 4.59
N TRP A 21 -24.09 12.70 5.47
CA TRP A 21 -24.51 12.90 6.85
C TRP A 21 -25.89 13.56 6.95
N VAL A 22 -26.10 14.64 6.22
CA VAL A 22 -27.39 15.35 6.21
C VAL A 22 -28.46 14.70 5.32
N ASP A 23 -28.19 13.50 4.80
CA ASP A 23 -29.07 12.78 3.87
C ASP A 23 -29.49 13.63 2.68
N ASP A 24 -28.56 14.29 2.05
CA ASP A 24 -28.81 15.02 0.84
C ASP A 24 -29.15 14.06 -0.31
N TRP A 25 -30.44 13.98 -0.62
CA TRP A 25 -30.98 12.91 -1.43
C TRP A 25 -30.61 12.99 -2.91
N ASP A 26 -30.51 14.16 -3.48
CA ASP A 26 -30.29 14.33 -4.92
C ASP A 26 -28.89 14.85 -5.29
N THR A 27 -27.94 14.73 -4.35
CA THR A 27 -26.53 15.05 -4.60
C THR A 27 -25.85 14.07 -5.56
N LEU A 28 -24.72 14.50 -6.12
CA LEU A 28 -23.88 13.71 -7.02
C LEU A 28 -23.43 12.37 -6.39
N THR A 29 -23.15 12.36 -5.10
CA THR A 29 -22.64 11.17 -4.39
C THR A 29 -23.73 10.18 -3.98
N ARG A 30 -25.00 10.52 -4.23
CA ARG A 30 -26.15 9.67 -3.89
C ARG A 30 -26.74 9.04 -5.15
N ASN A 31 -28.02 9.20 -5.39
CA ASN A 31 -28.75 8.41 -6.37
C ASN A 31 -29.06 9.16 -7.68
N ARG A 32 -28.96 10.49 -7.69
CA ARG A 32 -29.38 11.30 -8.83
C ARG A 32 -28.26 11.90 -9.66
N GLY A 33 -27.05 12.00 -9.12
CA GLY A 33 -25.93 12.59 -9.83
C GLY A 33 -26.14 14.06 -10.16
N LYS A 34 -26.80 14.81 -9.27
CA LYS A 34 -27.11 16.23 -9.41
C LYS A 34 -26.36 17.09 -8.39
N ASN A 35 -26.64 18.39 -8.43
CA ASN A 35 -26.30 19.37 -7.41
C ASN A 35 -24.81 19.42 -7.08
N GLY A 36 -23.97 19.32 -8.11
CA GLY A 36 -22.55 19.47 -7.98
C GLY A 36 -21.89 19.88 -9.29
N TYR A 37 -20.84 20.67 -9.18
CA TYR A 37 -20.00 21.08 -10.30
C TYR A 37 -18.61 20.51 -10.12
N PHE A 38 -18.07 19.89 -11.15
CA PHE A 38 -16.66 19.54 -11.20
C PHE A 38 -15.87 20.73 -11.74
N LEU A 39 -14.94 21.22 -10.96
CA LEU A 39 -13.98 22.26 -11.38
C LEU A 39 -12.59 21.68 -11.36
N ARG A 40 -11.82 22.08 -12.38
CA ARG A 40 -10.39 21.77 -12.42
C ARG A 40 -9.61 22.93 -11.80
N ARG A 41 -8.89 22.66 -10.72
CA ARG A 41 -8.12 23.65 -10.00
C ARG A 41 -6.92 24.12 -10.85
N TYR A 42 -6.71 25.41 -10.93
CA TYR A 42 -5.72 25.99 -11.84
C TYR A 42 -4.26 25.68 -11.42
N ASN A 43 -3.99 25.72 -10.11
CA ASN A 43 -2.63 25.61 -9.57
C ASN A 43 -2.02 24.20 -9.65
N ASP A 44 -2.81 23.14 -9.56
CA ASP A 44 -2.33 21.76 -9.56
C ASP A 44 -3.08 20.84 -10.54
N GLY A 45 -4.06 21.36 -11.23
CA GLY A 45 -4.83 20.65 -12.24
C GLY A 45 -5.77 19.55 -11.71
N LYS A 46 -5.97 19.45 -10.40
CA LYS A 46 -6.85 18.45 -9.81
C LYS A 46 -8.32 18.82 -9.92
N TRP A 47 -9.14 17.80 -10.15
CA TRP A 47 -10.58 17.96 -10.13
C TRP A 47 -11.08 18.03 -8.70
N MET A 48 -11.96 18.96 -8.44
CA MET A 48 -12.65 19.17 -7.17
C MET A 48 -14.16 19.22 -7.38
N LEU A 49 -14.91 18.81 -6.38
CA LEU A 49 -16.37 18.88 -6.38
C LEU A 49 -16.82 20.10 -5.59
N ILE A 50 -17.53 21.01 -6.27
CA ILE A 50 -18.23 22.12 -5.64
C ILE A 50 -19.71 21.77 -5.56
N GLN A 51 -20.27 21.92 -4.38
CA GLN A 51 -21.67 21.64 -4.13
C GLN A 51 -22.55 22.81 -4.54
N TRP A 52 -23.71 22.43 -4.98
CA TRP A 52 -24.81 23.32 -5.30
C TRP A 52 -26.08 22.71 -4.73
N ASP A 53 -26.97 23.55 -4.24
CA ASP A 53 -28.30 23.16 -3.77
C ASP A 53 -28.31 22.12 -2.63
N SER A 54 -29.03 22.37 -1.57
CA SER A 54 -29.13 21.51 -0.39
C SER A 54 -30.55 21.52 0.19
N ASP A 55 -31.54 21.69 -0.66
CA ASP A 55 -32.96 21.82 -0.24
C ASP A 55 -33.58 20.47 0.20
N LEU A 56 -33.09 19.35 -0.34
CA LEU A 56 -33.57 18.00 -0.03
C LEU A 56 -32.63 17.27 0.98
N THR A 57 -32.50 17.89 2.16
CA THR A 57 -31.68 17.36 3.27
C THR A 57 -32.55 16.95 4.46
N PHE A 58 -31.94 16.26 5.44
CA PHE A 58 -32.54 15.79 6.69
C PHE A 58 -33.77 14.88 6.51
N GLY A 59 -33.79 14.12 5.41
CA GLY A 59 -34.85 13.15 5.10
C GLY A 59 -34.74 11.86 5.92
N ASP A 60 -34.36 10.77 5.26
CA ASP A 60 -34.26 9.46 5.91
C ASP A 60 -32.97 9.30 6.72
N SER A 61 -33.10 9.29 8.05
CA SER A 61 -31.97 9.10 8.97
C SER A 61 -31.26 7.74 8.83
N ASN A 62 -31.90 6.74 8.20
CA ASN A 62 -31.31 5.42 7.93
C ASN A 62 -30.69 5.32 6.53
N ALA A 63 -30.81 6.35 5.72
CA ALA A 63 -30.30 6.34 4.35
C ALA A 63 -28.78 6.03 4.28
N ALA A 64 -28.36 5.36 3.23
CA ALA A 64 -26.93 5.10 2.98
C ALA A 64 -26.16 6.41 2.77
N PHE A 65 -24.89 6.45 3.17
CA PHE A 65 -24.05 7.63 2.92
C PHE A 65 -23.75 7.83 1.44
N PHE A 66 -23.64 6.74 0.68
CA PHE A 66 -23.36 6.75 -0.75
C PHE A 66 -24.47 6.06 -1.52
N GLY A 67 -24.77 6.58 -2.70
CA GLY A 67 -25.73 5.99 -3.60
C GLY A 67 -25.20 4.78 -4.36
N ASN A 68 -26.08 4.18 -5.18
CA ASN A 68 -25.78 2.97 -5.95
C ASN A 68 -25.28 3.24 -7.38
N LEU A 69 -25.01 4.50 -7.74
CA LEU A 69 -24.43 4.82 -9.04
C LEU A 69 -23.05 4.17 -9.17
N SER A 70 -22.86 3.29 -10.15
CA SER A 70 -21.67 2.45 -10.28
C SER A 70 -20.37 3.26 -10.33
N GLY A 71 -20.34 4.38 -11.04
CA GLY A 71 -19.18 5.27 -11.12
C GLY A 71 -18.83 5.89 -9.77
N VAL A 72 -19.83 6.31 -8.99
CA VAL A 72 -19.65 6.86 -7.63
C VAL A 72 -19.12 5.79 -6.68
N ARG A 73 -19.75 4.62 -6.67
CA ARG A 73 -19.30 3.48 -5.84
C ARG A 73 -17.87 3.07 -6.19
N ASN A 74 -17.57 2.91 -7.47
CA ASN A 74 -16.22 2.56 -7.93
C ASN A 74 -15.14 3.54 -7.47
N TYR A 75 -15.47 4.83 -7.34
CA TYR A 75 -14.54 5.84 -6.82
C TYR A 75 -14.36 5.72 -5.29
N PHE A 76 -15.48 5.75 -4.54
CA PHE A 76 -15.43 5.78 -3.07
C PHE A 76 -15.06 4.42 -2.44
N ASP A 77 -15.14 3.32 -3.17
CA ASP A 77 -14.70 2.00 -2.71
C ASP A 77 -13.20 1.73 -2.99
N LYS A 78 -12.49 2.64 -3.67
CA LYS A 78 -11.03 2.51 -3.79
C LYS A 78 -10.38 2.65 -2.41
N PRO A 79 -9.41 1.78 -2.05
CA PRO A 79 -8.86 1.71 -0.69
C PRO A 79 -8.40 3.07 -0.13
N TYR A 80 -7.64 3.82 -0.91
CA TYR A 80 -7.18 5.14 -0.51
C TYR A 80 -8.32 6.15 -0.31
N VAL A 81 -9.29 6.19 -1.22
CA VAL A 81 -10.47 7.07 -1.11
C VAL A 81 -11.33 6.66 0.09
N ARG A 82 -11.54 5.35 0.27
CA ARG A 82 -12.30 4.80 1.40
C ARG A 82 -11.65 5.16 2.73
N GLN A 83 -10.33 5.17 2.83
CA GLN A 83 -9.63 5.63 4.03
C GLN A 83 -9.91 7.11 4.34
N ARG A 84 -9.95 7.97 3.33
CA ARG A 84 -10.34 9.39 3.49
C ARG A 84 -11.79 9.55 3.93
N VAL A 85 -12.69 8.76 3.35
CA VAL A 85 -14.10 8.69 3.78
C VAL A 85 -14.20 8.28 5.25
N ASN A 86 -13.50 7.22 5.66
CA ASN A 86 -13.50 6.75 7.05
C ASN A 86 -12.96 7.82 8.01
N TYR A 87 -11.90 8.53 7.62
CA TYR A 87 -11.35 9.64 8.40
C TYR A 87 -12.40 10.72 8.66
N TYR A 88 -13.07 11.20 7.62
CA TYR A 88 -14.09 12.24 7.76
C TYR A 88 -15.34 11.75 8.48
N LEU A 89 -15.80 10.52 8.24
CA LEU A 89 -16.91 9.93 9.00
C LEU A 89 -16.57 9.81 10.49
N GLY A 90 -15.36 9.36 10.82
CA GLY A 90 -14.89 9.26 12.21
C GLY A 90 -14.86 10.63 12.90
N LYS A 91 -14.38 11.65 12.21
CA LYS A 91 -14.45 13.03 12.71
C LYS A 91 -15.89 13.49 12.96
N MET A 92 -16.79 13.23 12.01
CA MET A 92 -18.21 13.57 12.16
C MET A 92 -18.83 12.86 13.37
N ILE A 93 -18.55 11.57 13.57
CA ILE A 93 -19.03 10.81 14.72
C ILE A 93 -18.53 11.43 16.03
N ASN A 94 -17.27 11.82 16.11
CA ASN A 94 -16.65 12.32 17.34
C ASN A 94 -16.99 13.79 17.64
N GLU A 95 -17.05 14.62 16.61
CA GLU A 95 -17.25 16.07 16.78
C GLU A 95 -18.72 16.46 16.75
N TYR A 96 -19.55 15.72 16.00
CA TYR A 96 -20.96 16.05 15.72
C TYR A 96 -21.94 14.95 16.17
N ALA A 97 -21.49 13.97 16.99
CA ALA A 97 -22.43 13.12 17.68
C ALA A 97 -23.31 13.94 18.63
N ALA A 98 -24.52 13.49 18.87
CA ALA A 98 -25.48 14.20 19.74
C ALA A 98 -24.96 14.54 21.16
N THR A 99 -23.95 13.77 21.61
CA THR A 99 -23.23 13.99 22.88
C THR A 99 -21.93 14.79 22.71
N GLY A 100 -21.58 15.17 21.49
CA GLY A 100 -20.36 15.93 21.21
C GLY A 100 -20.52 17.41 21.57
N PRO A 101 -19.47 18.08 22.06
CA PRO A 101 -19.57 19.45 22.55
C PRO A 101 -20.08 20.45 21.50
N ARG A 102 -19.79 20.24 20.22
CA ARG A 102 -20.29 21.10 19.13
C ARG A 102 -21.80 20.94 18.91
N MET A 103 -22.29 19.70 18.95
CA MET A 103 -23.71 19.44 18.77
C MET A 103 -24.52 19.90 19.96
N GLN A 104 -24.00 19.77 21.18
CA GLN A 104 -24.68 20.31 22.36
C GLN A 104 -24.90 21.81 22.23
N THR A 105 -23.89 22.56 21.81
CA THR A 105 -24.08 24.03 21.59
C THR A 105 -25.16 24.33 20.55
N TRP A 106 -25.25 23.55 19.46
CA TRP A 106 -26.30 23.72 18.46
C TRP A 106 -27.67 23.36 19.00
N PHE A 107 -27.80 22.29 19.79
CA PHE A 107 -29.06 21.90 20.42
C PHE A 107 -29.52 22.92 21.45
N ASP A 108 -28.58 23.48 22.25
CA ASP A 108 -28.90 24.54 23.22
C ASP A 108 -29.45 25.80 22.51
N LEU A 109 -28.81 26.19 21.40
CA LEU A 109 -29.31 27.33 20.57
C LEU A 109 -30.64 27.03 19.90
N GLU A 110 -30.86 25.78 19.47
CA GLU A 110 -32.12 25.38 18.86
C GLU A 110 -33.24 25.29 19.89
N GLU A 111 -32.96 24.80 21.11
CA GLU A 111 -33.90 24.80 22.23
C GLU A 111 -34.32 26.23 22.58
N GLU A 112 -33.37 27.17 22.66
CA GLU A 112 -33.67 28.58 22.89
C GLU A 112 -34.55 29.14 21.77
N ALA A 113 -34.24 28.85 20.51
CA ALA A 113 -35.06 29.28 19.36
C ALA A 113 -36.42 28.59 19.32
N SER A 114 -36.49 27.31 19.69
CA SER A 114 -37.71 26.49 19.62
C SER A 114 -38.73 26.86 20.71
N ASN A 115 -38.26 27.25 21.87
CA ASN A 115 -39.11 27.82 22.92
C ASN A 115 -39.85 29.08 22.40
N SER A 116 -39.28 29.73 21.38
CA SER A 116 -39.89 30.88 20.70
C SER A 116 -40.80 30.48 19.53
N TYR A 117 -40.60 29.30 18.90
CA TYR A 117 -41.28 28.92 17.64
C TYR A 117 -41.90 27.51 17.64
N GLY A 118 -41.82 26.73 18.72
CA GLY A 118 -42.51 25.44 18.88
C GLY A 118 -41.90 24.26 18.11
N SER A 119 -40.60 24.15 17.98
CA SER A 119 -39.93 23.03 17.33
C SER A 119 -39.73 21.82 18.26
N ASN A 120 -39.38 20.67 17.70
CA ASN A 120 -39.35 19.39 18.42
C ASN A 120 -37.93 18.87 18.52
N GLU A 121 -37.17 19.31 19.53
CA GLU A 121 -35.78 18.92 19.82
C GLU A 121 -35.58 17.38 19.84
N SER A 122 -36.53 16.63 20.41
CA SER A 122 -36.43 15.18 20.48
C SER A 122 -36.35 14.49 19.09
N THR A 123 -36.96 15.13 18.08
CA THR A 123 -36.93 14.63 16.70
C THR A 123 -35.54 14.77 16.08
N TYR A 124 -34.92 15.92 16.27
CA TYR A 124 -33.55 16.17 15.73
C TYR A 124 -32.52 15.33 16.43
N THR A 125 -32.57 15.22 17.75
CA THR A 125 -31.67 14.33 18.52
C THR A 125 -31.82 12.87 18.10
N SER A 126 -33.05 12.39 17.91
CA SER A 126 -33.32 11.04 17.44
C SER A 126 -32.83 10.81 16.02
N TRP A 127 -33.00 11.78 15.12
CA TRP A 127 -32.48 11.73 13.75
C TRP A 127 -30.96 11.64 13.77
N HIS A 128 -30.29 12.50 14.53
CA HIS A 128 -28.82 12.54 14.65
C HIS A 128 -28.24 11.24 15.20
N ASN A 129 -28.83 10.70 16.25
CA ASN A 129 -28.40 9.42 16.83
C ASN A 129 -28.48 8.26 15.82
N ARG A 130 -29.52 8.25 14.97
CA ARG A 130 -29.61 7.28 13.89
C ARG A 130 -28.51 7.48 12.84
N ARG A 131 -28.20 8.76 12.48
CA ARG A 131 -27.08 9.05 11.56
C ARG A 131 -25.74 8.62 12.13
N VAL A 132 -25.46 8.85 13.42
CA VAL A 132 -24.27 8.36 14.10
C VAL A 132 -24.18 6.83 14.02
N SER A 133 -25.28 6.14 14.30
CA SER A 133 -25.33 4.66 14.20
C SER A 133 -25.08 4.19 12.78
N ARG A 134 -25.63 4.86 11.79
CA ARG A 134 -25.40 4.57 10.37
C ARG A 134 -23.96 4.83 9.96
N ALA A 135 -23.34 5.93 10.41
CA ALA A 135 -21.94 6.25 10.16
C ALA A 135 -20.99 5.19 10.78
N ARG A 136 -21.26 4.74 12.00
CA ARG A 136 -20.52 3.65 12.65
C ARG A 136 -20.56 2.35 11.83
N ASN A 137 -21.72 2.02 11.29
CA ASN A 137 -21.89 0.87 10.41
C ASN A 137 -21.13 1.04 9.08
N GLU A 138 -21.09 2.26 8.54
CA GLU A 138 -20.37 2.56 7.28
C GLU A 138 -18.85 2.47 7.45
N ILE A 139 -18.29 2.95 8.57
CA ILE A 139 -16.86 2.80 8.90
C ILE A 139 -16.52 1.33 9.15
N GLY A 140 -17.43 0.58 9.77
CA GLY A 140 -17.25 -0.86 10.03
C GLY A 140 -16.03 -1.15 10.89
N SER A 141 -15.19 -2.09 10.44
CA SER A 141 -14.00 -2.56 11.18
C SER A 141 -12.97 -1.47 11.43
N ALA A 142 -12.90 -0.43 10.59
CA ALA A 142 -11.94 0.66 10.76
C ALA A 142 -12.23 1.52 12.01
N LEU A 143 -13.45 1.47 12.56
CA LEU A 143 -13.81 2.25 13.76
C LEU A 143 -12.97 1.83 14.98
N ASN A 144 -12.67 0.54 15.11
CA ASN A 144 -11.99 -0.03 16.27
C ASN A 144 -10.64 -0.68 15.91
N ALA A 145 -10.16 -0.50 14.69
CA ALA A 145 -8.89 -1.06 14.27
C ALA A 145 -7.72 -0.35 14.97
N SER A 146 -6.80 -1.13 15.52
CA SER A 146 -5.58 -0.62 16.13
C SER A 146 -4.49 -0.41 15.08
N PHE A 147 -3.60 0.54 15.36
CA PHE A 147 -2.37 0.70 14.60
C PHE A 147 -1.37 -0.38 14.98
N ASN A 148 -0.96 -1.22 14.01
CA ASN A 148 0.03 -2.27 14.21
C ASN A 148 0.84 -2.50 12.93
N VAL A 149 2.11 -2.88 13.08
CA VAL A 149 2.92 -3.50 12.03
C VAL A 149 2.65 -5.00 12.04
N THR A 150 2.41 -5.61 10.87
CA THR A 150 2.11 -7.05 10.75
C THR A 150 3.21 -7.84 10.05
N THR A 151 4.19 -7.17 9.45
CA THR A 151 5.38 -7.79 8.88
C THR A 151 6.14 -8.58 9.94
N GLY A 152 6.70 -9.74 9.59
CA GLY A 152 7.57 -10.53 10.49
C GLY A 152 6.93 -10.88 11.83
N ASN A 153 5.65 -11.24 11.84
CA ASN A 153 4.85 -11.49 13.06
C ASN A 153 4.69 -10.27 13.98
N GLY A 154 4.83 -9.06 13.43
CA GLY A 154 4.56 -7.80 14.14
C GLY A 154 5.67 -7.29 15.04
N SER A 155 6.82 -7.95 15.14
CA SER A 155 7.86 -7.52 16.08
C SER A 155 9.23 -7.27 15.43
N SER A 156 9.69 -8.18 14.60
CA SER A 156 11.01 -8.09 13.97
C SER A 156 11.17 -8.98 12.75
N THR A 157 12.16 -8.67 11.93
CA THR A 157 12.59 -9.50 10.80
C THR A 157 14.07 -9.30 10.51
N SER A 158 14.63 -10.14 9.64
CA SER A 158 15.99 -10.00 9.10
C SER A 158 15.95 -9.97 7.58
N THR A 159 16.86 -9.24 6.96
CA THR A 159 17.01 -9.16 5.50
C THR A 159 18.44 -8.77 5.13
N SER A 160 18.90 -9.18 3.96
CA SER A 160 20.15 -8.70 3.36
C SER A 160 19.92 -7.50 2.43
N ALA A 161 18.68 -7.22 2.05
CA ALA A 161 18.33 -6.12 1.15
C ALA A 161 18.62 -4.72 1.74
N ASP A 162 18.91 -3.76 0.87
CA ASP A 162 19.15 -2.35 1.25
C ASP A 162 17.87 -1.60 1.64
N THR A 163 16.72 -2.13 1.25
CA THR A 163 15.39 -1.58 1.56
C THR A 163 14.45 -2.66 2.06
N ILE A 164 13.43 -2.25 2.79
CA ILE A 164 12.35 -3.14 3.22
C ILE A 164 10.98 -2.50 2.97
N SER A 165 9.99 -3.37 2.80
CA SER A 165 8.58 -2.99 2.83
C SER A 165 7.93 -3.52 4.09
N LEU A 166 7.08 -2.72 4.71
CA LEU A 166 6.29 -3.09 5.88
C LEU A 166 4.81 -3.09 5.54
N THR A 167 4.08 -3.95 6.21
CA THR A 167 2.62 -4.01 6.14
C THR A 167 2.03 -3.86 7.53
N GLY A 168 0.80 -3.38 7.61
CA GLY A 168 0.16 -3.24 8.90
C GLY A 168 -1.33 -2.95 8.83
N THR A 169 -1.87 -2.65 10.02
CA THR A 169 -3.26 -2.23 10.19
C THR A 169 -3.33 -0.85 10.83
N SER A 170 -4.43 -0.14 10.58
CA SER A 170 -4.72 1.14 11.23
C SER A 170 -6.23 1.41 11.24
N GLY A 171 -6.65 2.26 12.17
CA GLY A 171 -8.02 2.74 12.24
C GLY A 171 -8.30 3.95 11.37
N TRP A 172 -9.52 4.47 11.51
CA TRP A 172 -10.01 5.62 10.75
C TRP A 172 -9.22 6.90 10.97
N GLU A 173 -8.57 7.07 12.13
CA GLU A 173 -7.79 8.28 12.48
C GLU A 173 -6.53 8.45 11.62
N SER A 174 -6.08 7.38 11.00
CA SER A 174 -4.82 7.37 10.23
C SER A 174 -5.01 8.02 8.87
N PHE A 175 -4.49 9.22 8.72
CA PHE A 175 -4.51 9.96 7.45
C PHE A 175 -3.32 9.62 6.57
N LYS A 176 -2.16 9.38 7.19
CA LYS A 176 -0.90 9.00 6.55
C LYS A 176 -0.13 8.02 7.43
N ILE A 177 0.62 7.12 6.82
CA ILE A 177 1.58 6.25 7.49
C ILE A 177 2.99 6.71 7.10
N GLN A 178 3.91 6.74 8.06
CA GLN A 178 5.29 7.18 7.84
C GLN A 178 6.27 6.44 8.74
N VAL A 179 7.55 6.48 8.37
CA VAL A 179 8.66 6.07 9.24
C VAL A 179 9.47 7.30 9.60
N GLU A 180 9.72 7.50 10.88
CA GLU A 180 10.52 8.64 11.38
C GLU A 180 11.90 8.65 10.72
N GLY A 181 12.30 9.81 10.17
CA GLY A 181 13.58 9.96 9.48
C GLY A 181 13.69 9.33 8.09
N GLN A 182 12.57 8.82 7.52
CA GLN A 182 12.53 8.17 6.21
C GLN A 182 11.53 8.85 5.25
N PRO A 183 11.76 10.11 4.84
CA PRO A 183 10.80 10.87 4.04
C PRO A 183 10.56 10.28 2.63
N GLN A 184 11.48 9.42 2.16
CA GLN A 184 11.35 8.72 0.87
C GLN A 184 10.44 7.48 0.94
N ALA A 185 10.06 7.03 2.14
CA ALA A 185 9.14 5.89 2.26
C ALA A 185 7.75 6.28 1.76
N GLU A 186 7.19 5.44 0.92
CA GLU A 186 5.87 5.63 0.32
C GLU A 186 4.85 4.73 0.98
N TYR A 187 3.69 5.27 1.34
CA TYR A 187 2.60 4.52 1.92
C TYR A 187 1.45 4.35 0.93
N ASN A 188 0.73 3.24 1.07
CA ASN A 188 -0.51 2.98 0.36
C ASN A 188 -1.50 2.27 1.29
N PHE A 189 -2.79 2.62 1.19
CA PHE A 189 -3.85 1.85 1.84
C PHE A 189 -4.36 0.78 0.88
N THR A 190 -4.26 -0.49 1.27
CA THR A 190 -4.70 -1.63 0.45
C THR A 190 -6.16 -2.01 0.70
N ASN A 191 -6.69 -1.62 1.86
CA ASN A 191 -8.12 -1.61 2.15
C ASN A 191 -8.41 -0.60 3.29
N GLN A 192 -9.63 -0.62 3.83
CA GLN A 192 -10.06 0.34 4.87
C GLN A 192 -9.30 0.27 6.20
N THR A 193 -8.53 -0.80 6.45
CA THR A 193 -7.78 -1.00 7.70
C THR A 193 -6.34 -1.46 7.49
N ARG A 194 -5.92 -1.70 6.25
CA ARG A 194 -4.57 -2.21 5.95
C ARG A 194 -3.79 -1.23 5.12
N TRP A 195 -2.50 -1.16 5.44
CA TRP A 195 -1.55 -0.32 4.73
C TRP A 195 -0.26 -1.08 4.41
N ASP A 196 0.42 -0.59 3.38
CA ASP A 196 1.77 -0.96 2.98
C ASP A 196 2.66 0.27 3.05
N LEU A 197 3.91 0.07 3.45
CA LEU A 197 5.00 1.04 3.38
C LEU A 197 6.14 0.45 2.56
N THR A 198 6.65 1.17 1.60
CA THR A 198 7.75 0.75 0.73
C THR A 198 8.89 1.75 0.73
N GLY A 199 10.06 1.36 0.22
CA GLY A 199 11.21 2.26 0.09
C GLY A 199 11.92 2.62 1.40
N ILE A 200 11.72 1.87 2.48
CA ILE A 200 12.39 2.09 3.77
C ILE A 200 13.83 1.62 3.66
N ARG A 201 14.78 2.53 3.78
CA ARG A 201 16.22 2.23 3.69
C ARG A 201 16.76 1.68 4.99
N LEU A 202 17.64 0.69 4.89
CA LEU A 202 18.29 0.03 6.00
C LEU A 202 19.78 0.30 6.04
N ARG A 203 20.33 0.46 7.25
CA ARG A 203 21.76 0.45 7.52
C ARG A 203 22.17 -0.95 7.96
N GLN A 204 23.43 -1.30 7.74
CA GLN A 204 23.98 -2.57 8.20
C GLN A 204 23.77 -2.75 9.72
N GLY A 205 23.37 -3.96 10.14
CA GLY A 205 23.06 -4.31 11.50
C GLY A 205 21.62 -3.98 11.91
N THR A 206 21.39 -3.73 13.17
CA THR A 206 20.05 -3.52 13.73
C THR A 206 19.51 -2.12 13.44
N ASN A 207 18.36 -2.07 12.77
CA ASN A 207 17.56 -0.87 12.53
C ASN A 207 16.33 -0.90 13.44
N GLN A 208 16.08 0.19 14.16
CA GLN A 208 14.83 0.41 14.89
C GLN A 208 13.99 1.40 14.11
N LEU A 209 12.95 0.90 13.44
CA LEU A 209 12.06 1.69 12.61
C LEU A 209 10.88 2.15 13.45
N LYS A 210 10.78 3.43 13.72
CA LYS A 210 9.60 4.01 14.38
C LYS A 210 8.56 4.34 13.35
N VAL A 211 7.57 3.46 13.23
CA VAL A 211 6.46 3.57 12.29
C VAL A 211 5.33 4.33 12.96
N GLN A 212 4.76 5.30 12.28
CA GLN A 212 3.76 6.20 12.82
C GLN A 212 2.56 6.34 11.88
N ALA A 213 1.37 6.32 12.46
CA ALA A 213 0.18 6.86 11.84
C ALA A 213 0.00 8.31 12.30
N VAL A 214 -0.30 9.19 11.35
CA VAL A 214 -0.58 10.61 11.64
C VAL A 214 -1.95 11.00 11.09
N ASP A 215 -2.61 11.94 11.76
CA ASP A 215 -3.86 12.53 11.27
C ASP A 215 -3.60 13.62 10.21
N ALA A 216 -4.66 14.27 9.72
CA ALA A 216 -4.56 15.32 8.71
C ALA A 216 -3.82 16.58 9.20
N SER A 217 -3.71 16.79 10.50
CA SER A 217 -2.94 17.91 11.09
C SER A 217 -1.46 17.58 11.27
N GLY A 218 -1.05 16.32 11.03
CA GLY A 218 0.29 15.80 11.31
C GLY A 218 0.48 15.31 12.75
N LYS A 219 -0.57 15.29 13.57
CA LYS A 219 -0.51 14.74 14.92
C LYS A 219 -0.39 13.21 14.85
N VAL A 220 0.55 12.65 15.63
CA VAL A 220 0.70 11.19 15.74
C VAL A 220 -0.50 10.59 16.49
N VAL A 221 -1.18 9.65 15.84
CA VAL A 221 -2.34 8.92 16.38
C VAL A 221 -2.04 7.45 16.63
N GLY A 222 -0.91 6.95 16.15
CA GLY A 222 -0.41 5.59 16.44
C GLY A 222 1.09 5.52 16.25
N THR A 223 1.76 4.71 17.06
CA THR A 223 3.23 4.50 16.95
C THR A 223 3.56 3.06 17.29
N GLU A 224 4.46 2.48 16.50
CA GLU A 224 5.05 1.19 16.79
C GLU A 224 6.52 1.18 16.38
N THR A 225 7.35 0.49 17.16
CA THR A 225 8.77 0.30 16.84
C THR A 225 8.99 -1.10 16.29
N PHE A 226 9.39 -1.17 15.04
CA PHE A 226 9.68 -2.43 14.36
C PHE A 226 11.19 -2.60 14.18
N ARG A 227 11.72 -3.77 14.54
CA ARG A 227 13.15 -4.06 14.46
C ARG A 227 13.47 -4.83 13.18
N VAL A 228 14.47 -4.33 12.43
CA VAL A 228 15.00 -5.03 11.25
C VAL A 228 16.49 -5.24 11.45
N ASN A 229 16.94 -6.48 11.38
CA ASN A 229 18.36 -6.79 11.35
C ASN A 229 18.80 -6.95 9.90
N LYS A 230 19.55 -5.96 9.38
CA LYS A 230 20.17 -6.07 8.06
C LYS A 230 21.47 -6.85 8.17
N THR A 231 21.48 -8.04 7.58
CA THR A 231 22.68 -8.89 7.45
C THR A 231 23.54 -8.40 6.27
N SER A 232 24.81 -8.80 6.25
CA SER A 232 25.64 -8.62 5.05
C SER A 232 25.11 -9.53 3.95
N ASN A 233 25.12 -9.07 2.71
CA ASN A 233 24.91 -9.91 1.55
C ASN A 233 26.29 -10.17 0.91
N ALA A 234 26.79 -11.40 0.94
CA ALA A 234 27.98 -11.84 0.23
C ALA A 234 27.58 -12.27 -1.20
N ALA A 235 28.52 -12.23 -2.13
CA ALA A 235 28.28 -12.80 -3.45
C ALA A 235 28.31 -14.33 -3.39
N PRO A 236 27.58 -15.04 -4.27
CA PRO A 236 27.61 -16.49 -4.36
C PRO A 236 29.01 -17.03 -4.54
N ILE A 237 29.28 -18.17 -3.92
CA ILE A 237 30.51 -18.94 -4.10
C ILE A 237 30.27 -20.00 -5.18
N LEU A 238 30.93 -19.84 -6.32
CA LEU A 238 30.84 -20.76 -7.44
C LEU A 238 31.83 -21.92 -7.28
N LEU A 239 31.33 -23.15 -7.35
CA LEU A 239 32.08 -24.38 -7.34
C LEU A 239 31.72 -25.18 -8.60
N LEU A 240 32.72 -25.67 -9.31
CA LEU A 240 32.55 -26.61 -10.41
C LEU A 240 33.10 -27.97 -9.96
N ASP A 241 32.31 -29.03 -10.12
CA ASP A 241 32.70 -30.38 -9.68
C ASP A 241 33.97 -30.93 -10.40
N SER A 242 34.23 -30.39 -11.58
CA SER A 242 35.49 -30.58 -12.27
C SER A 242 36.01 -29.22 -12.68
N ASP A 243 36.89 -28.60 -11.89
CA ASP A 243 37.48 -27.29 -12.16
C ASP A 243 38.92 -27.38 -12.69
N PRO A 244 39.16 -27.94 -13.88
CA PRO A 244 40.39 -27.73 -14.58
C PRO A 244 40.41 -26.32 -15.16
N SER A 245 41.55 -25.70 -15.23
CA SER A 245 41.73 -24.42 -15.91
C SER A 245 41.40 -24.52 -17.41
N SER A 246 41.44 -25.73 -17.98
CA SER A 246 41.02 -26.05 -19.34
C SER A 246 40.53 -27.48 -19.43
N PHE A 247 39.57 -27.75 -20.29
CA PHE A 247 39.03 -29.07 -20.58
C PHE A 247 39.48 -29.50 -21.99
N ASN A 248 40.00 -30.72 -22.10
CA ASN A 248 40.17 -31.35 -23.41
C ASN A 248 39.07 -32.36 -23.63
N VAL A 249 38.19 -32.10 -24.57
CA VAL A 249 36.96 -32.85 -24.81
C VAL A 249 36.98 -33.52 -26.16
N ASP A 250 36.64 -34.80 -26.19
CA ASP A 250 36.37 -35.53 -27.42
C ASP A 250 35.06 -35.03 -28.04
N LEU A 251 35.10 -34.58 -29.28
CA LEU A 251 33.91 -34.07 -30.00
C LEU A 251 32.71 -35.04 -30.01
N THR A 252 33.00 -36.34 -29.93
CA THR A 252 31.94 -37.37 -29.96
C THR A 252 31.22 -37.56 -28.63
N LYS A 253 31.80 -37.06 -27.53
CA LYS A 253 31.28 -37.30 -26.16
C LYS A 253 30.63 -36.09 -25.52
N GLY A 254 31.00 -34.87 -25.96
CA GLY A 254 30.59 -33.64 -25.28
C GLY A 254 31.20 -33.52 -23.88
N ILE A 255 30.70 -32.55 -23.12
CA ILE A 255 31.15 -32.31 -21.74
C ILE A 255 29.93 -32.01 -20.86
N ASN A 256 29.94 -32.49 -19.62
CA ASN A 256 29.06 -32.09 -18.56
C ASN A 256 29.81 -31.16 -17.60
N ILE A 257 29.27 -29.97 -17.34
CA ILE A 257 29.81 -29.00 -16.39
C ILE A 257 28.78 -28.82 -15.32
N ASP A 258 29.11 -29.14 -14.08
CA ASP A 258 28.20 -29.10 -12.95
C ASP A 258 28.65 -28.07 -11.93
N ALA A 259 27.75 -27.13 -11.62
CA ALA A 259 27.89 -26.09 -10.62
C ALA A 259 26.88 -26.25 -9.48
N ALA A 260 26.22 -27.41 -9.37
CA ALA A 260 25.16 -27.61 -8.35
C ALA A 260 25.67 -27.52 -6.90
N SER A 261 27.00 -27.72 -6.69
CA SER A 261 27.63 -27.54 -5.37
C SER A 261 27.86 -26.06 -4.99
N SER A 262 27.60 -25.11 -5.91
CA SER A 262 27.70 -23.69 -5.62
C SER A 262 26.66 -23.28 -4.58
N TYR A 263 27.03 -22.33 -3.75
CA TYR A 263 26.13 -21.88 -2.67
C TYR A 263 26.25 -20.37 -2.40
N ASP A 264 25.22 -19.83 -1.80
CA ASP A 264 25.23 -18.50 -1.22
C ASP A 264 25.59 -18.57 0.26
N PRO A 265 26.53 -17.76 0.78
CA PRO A 265 26.94 -17.79 2.18
C PRO A 265 25.80 -17.51 3.17
N GLU A 266 24.77 -16.77 2.76
CA GLU A 266 23.58 -16.47 3.55
C GLU A 266 22.46 -17.50 3.35
N GLY A 267 22.64 -18.47 2.46
CA GLY A 267 21.67 -19.53 2.17
C GLY A 267 20.57 -19.15 1.17
N ASN A 268 20.77 -18.08 0.42
CA ASN A 268 19.85 -17.70 -0.64
C ASN A 268 19.86 -18.68 -1.80
N GLN A 269 18.72 -18.81 -2.48
CA GLN A 269 18.63 -19.62 -3.69
C GLN A 269 19.37 -18.95 -4.84
N LEU A 270 20.19 -19.72 -5.57
CA LEU A 270 20.94 -19.24 -6.72
C LEU A 270 20.16 -19.39 -8.03
N THR A 271 20.36 -18.42 -8.92
CA THR A 271 19.99 -18.50 -10.33
C THR A 271 21.24 -18.52 -11.19
N TYR A 272 21.24 -19.32 -12.27
CA TYR A 272 22.40 -19.56 -13.11
C TYR A 272 22.17 -19.00 -14.51
N GLU A 273 23.22 -18.48 -15.13
CA GLU A 273 23.28 -18.06 -16.53
C GLU A 273 24.59 -18.51 -17.14
N TRP A 274 24.53 -19.33 -18.21
CA TRP A 274 25.67 -19.78 -18.94
C TRP A 274 25.78 -19.08 -20.29
N GLU A 275 27.02 -18.78 -20.67
CA GLU A 275 27.38 -18.29 -22.00
C GLU A 275 28.50 -19.19 -22.57
N ILE A 276 28.41 -19.51 -23.85
CA ILE A 276 29.44 -20.26 -24.57
C ILE A 276 29.85 -19.45 -25.79
N SER A 277 31.17 -19.31 -25.98
CA SER A 277 31.73 -18.58 -27.11
C SER A 277 32.88 -19.37 -27.74
N PRO A 278 32.94 -19.51 -29.06
CA PRO A 278 31.93 -19.13 -30.05
C PRO A 278 30.64 -19.96 -29.95
N THR A 279 29.53 -19.41 -30.41
CA THR A 279 28.21 -20.06 -30.35
C THR A 279 27.93 -20.99 -31.53
N THR A 280 28.66 -20.85 -32.61
CA THR A 280 28.40 -21.56 -33.87
C THR A 280 28.76 -23.04 -33.77
N GLY A 281 27.81 -23.90 -34.10
CA GLY A 281 28.00 -25.35 -34.16
C GLY A 281 27.94 -26.07 -32.81
N ASN A 282 27.51 -25.42 -31.75
CA ASN A 282 27.40 -26.00 -30.40
C ASN A 282 25.93 -26.29 -30.06
N SER A 283 25.72 -27.27 -29.20
CA SER A 283 24.43 -27.54 -28.57
C SER A 283 24.62 -27.58 -27.05
N VAL A 284 23.74 -26.93 -26.30
CA VAL A 284 23.76 -26.87 -24.84
C VAL A 284 22.37 -27.20 -24.33
N SER A 285 22.29 -27.96 -23.24
CA SER A 285 21.04 -28.48 -22.70
C SER A 285 20.09 -27.36 -22.21
N ASP A 286 20.54 -26.60 -21.20
CA ASP A 286 19.77 -25.50 -20.58
C ASP A 286 20.76 -24.48 -20.00
N LEU A 287 20.77 -23.29 -20.57
CA LEU A 287 21.66 -22.21 -20.13
C LEU A 287 21.32 -21.62 -18.76
N LYS A 288 20.20 -22.02 -18.14
CA LYS A 288 19.78 -21.57 -16.81
C LYS A 288 19.85 -22.64 -15.73
N ALA A 289 20.21 -23.85 -16.08
CA ALA A 289 20.38 -24.93 -15.12
C ALA A 289 21.67 -24.78 -14.31
N SER A 290 21.73 -25.37 -13.11
CA SER A 290 22.96 -25.47 -12.32
C SER A 290 24.01 -26.37 -12.98
N SER A 291 23.58 -27.27 -13.85
CA SER A 291 24.45 -28.20 -14.61
C SER A 291 24.08 -28.14 -16.08
N ILE A 292 25.09 -28.10 -16.96
CA ILE A 292 24.89 -28.08 -18.41
C ILE A 292 25.62 -29.24 -19.08
N GLN A 293 25.03 -29.75 -20.15
CA GLN A 293 25.69 -30.65 -21.08
C GLN A 293 25.91 -29.92 -22.41
N ALA A 294 27.15 -29.87 -22.86
CA ALA A 294 27.55 -29.25 -24.11
C ALA A 294 28.15 -30.22 -25.07
N SER A 295 27.85 -30.07 -26.36
CA SER A 295 28.46 -30.80 -27.47
C SER A 295 28.93 -29.83 -28.55
N PHE A 296 29.99 -30.23 -29.31
CA PHE A 296 30.69 -29.35 -30.24
C PHE A 296 30.71 -29.97 -31.63
N GLY A 297 30.45 -29.17 -32.65
CA GLY A 297 30.44 -29.61 -34.03
C GLY A 297 31.81 -29.48 -34.74
N SER A 298 32.78 -28.80 -34.15
CA SER A 298 34.10 -28.56 -34.75
C SER A 298 35.19 -28.49 -33.68
N PRO A 299 36.44 -28.88 -34.01
CA PRO A 299 37.58 -28.63 -33.13
C PRO A 299 37.82 -27.11 -32.97
N GLY A 300 38.17 -26.68 -31.76
CA GLY A 300 38.44 -25.29 -31.47
C GLY A 300 38.56 -25.01 -29.96
N LEU A 301 38.81 -23.75 -29.63
CA LEU A 301 38.78 -23.25 -28.25
C LEU A 301 37.42 -22.67 -27.95
N TYR A 302 36.85 -23.04 -26.83
CA TYR A 302 35.53 -22.60 -26.40
C TYR A 302 35.58 -22.05 -24.97
N ASN A 303 35.04 -20.86 -24.76
CA ASN A 303 34.94 -20.28 -23.44
C ASN A 303 33.56 -20.51 -22.88
N PHE A 304 33.47 -21.08 -21.69
CA PHE A 304 32.29 -21.19 -20.88
C PHE A 304 32.30 -20.11 -19.82
N THR A 305 31.31 -19.28 -19.80
CA THR A 305 31.11 -18.30 -18.73
C THR A 305 29.86 -18.67 -17.94
N LEU A 306 30.04 -18.89 -16.65
CA LEU A 306 28.96 -19.05 -15.70
C LEU A 306 28.80 -17.79 -14.85
N LYS A 307 27.59 -17.29 -14.74
CA LYS A 307 27.18 -16.31 -13.76
C LYS A 307 26.15 -16.95 -12.83
N ALA A 308 26.39 -16.92 -11.52
CA ALA A 308 25.36 -17.23 -10.52
C ALA A 308 25.00 -15.98 -9.74
N SER A 309 23.71 -15.74 -9.56
CA SER A 309 23.15 -14.59 -8.85
C SER A 309 22.28 -15.06 -7.70
N ASP A 310 22.33 -14.34 -6.57
CA ASP A 310 21.41 -14.46 -5.44
C ASP A 310 20.13 -13.64 -5.65
N ASN A 311 19.19 -13.73 -4.71
CA ASN A 311 17.93 -12.98 -4.74
C ASN A 311 18.09 -11.48 -4.43
N ASP A 312 19.24 -11.09 -3.87
CA ASP A 312 19.52 -9.73 -3.41
C ASP A 312 20.41 -8.94 -4.38
N GLY A 313 20.68 -9.53 -5.58
CA GLY A 313 21.35 -8.88 -6.71
C GLY A 313 22.87 -8.97 -6.71
N LYS A 314 23.50 -9.73 -5.79
CA LYS A 314 24.92 -10.05 -5.89
C LYS A 314 25.11 -11.21 -6.85
N PHE A 315 26.27 -11.25 -7.49
CA PHE A 315 26.62 -12.33 -8.39
C PHE A 315 28.12 -12.59 -8.40
N THR A 316 28.47 -13.81 -8.76
CA THR A 316 29.83 -14.21 -9.09
C THR A 316 29.86 -14.75 -10.52
N ARG A 317 30.92 -14.45 -11.23
CA ARG A 317 31.14 -14.91 -12.61
C ARG A 317 32.48 -15.61 -12.73
N ILE A 318 32.51 -16.77 -13.39
CA ILE A 318 33.73 -17.47 -13.76
C ILE A 318 33.73 -17.80 -15.24
N THR A 319 34.91 -17.81 -15.85
CA THR A 319 35.10 -18.25 -17.24
C THR A 319 36.12 -19.36 -17.26
N ARG A 320 35.89 -20.41 -18.06
CA ARG A 320 36.76 -21.51 -18.32
C ARG A 320 36.88 -21.75 -19.82
N GLU A 321 38.07 -22.20 -20.27
CA GLU A 321 38.38 -22.53 -21.65
C GLU A 321 38.47 -24.02 -21.86
#